data_39eaf11949ec8767d33907d03026a3b4
#
_entry.id   39eaf11949ec8767d33907d03026a3b4
#
_cell.length_a   1.000
_cell.length_b   1.000
_cell.length_c   1.000
_cell.angle_alpha   90.00
_cell.angle_beta   90.00
_cell.angle_gamma   90.00
#
_symmetry.space_group_name_H-M   'P 1'
#
loop_
_entity.id
_entity.type
_entity.pdbx_description
1 polymer ?
#
loop_
_entity_poly.entity_id
_entity_poly.type
_entity_poly.pdbx_seq_one_letter_code
_entity_poly.pdbx_strand_id
1 'polypeptide(L)'
;MLNQVIDDYLNIRRTAGFELKVDEGLLRNYARFAAARSETHVRRQTAMDWAAQAPSPDQRERRLGMLRRFAEHARAEEPAHEHVPQHVFAHQRRRVLPTLLSPEQLQQLLDATARLRPKGSLRPLTYYSLFGLLVATGLRISEALHLRLDDVTADGLLVRKTKFHKSRLVPLHETTDAALARYLEQRKAVGGGDDHVFISTTGGALTYAMVNGTFHYLIASINLASGPDQRPPRIHDLRHYFALKALESCNGGRDAVARHMMALSTYLGHARVADTYWYLQTTPHLMHGIADACEHNDNGGTL
;
A
#
# COMPACT_ATOMS: atom_id res chain seq x y z
N MET A 1 -20.42 -7.98 28.14
CA MET A 1 -19.11 -7.89 28.83
C MET A 1 -17.96 -7.72 27.84
N LEU A 2 -17.61 -8.68 26.98
CA LEU A 2 -16.43 -8.55 26.12
C LEU A 2 -16.48 -7.34 25.16
N ASN A 3 -17.63 -6.99 24.61
CA ASN A 3 -17.82 -5.81 23.77
C ASN A 3 -17.53 -4.50 24.50
N GLN A 4 -17.92 -4.38 25.79
CA GLN A 4 -17.63 -3.20 26.58
C GLN A 4 -16.12 -3.02 26.78
N VAL A 5 -15.43 -4.09 27.15
CA VAL A 5 -13.94 -4.06 27.29
C VAL A 5 -13.26 -3.69 25.98
N ILE A 6 -13.80 -4.16 24.83
CA ILE A 6 -13.32 -3.74 23.51
C ILE A 6 -13.54 -2.26 23.26
N ASP A 7 -14.71 -1.71 23.63
CA ASP A 7 -14.99 -0.29 23.46
C ASP A 7 -14.03 0.58 24.28
N ASP A 8 -13.81 0.20 25.54
CA ASP A 8 -12.89 0.91 26.44
C ASP A 8 -11.45 0.86 25.90
N TYR A 9 -10.97 -0.31 25.46
CA TYR A 9 -9.68 -0.46 24.82
C TYR A 9 -9.53 0.42 23.56
N LEU A 10 -10.53 0.40 22.69
CA LEU A 10 -10.51 1.18 21.46
C LEU A 10 -10.52 2.68 21.74
N ASN A 11 -11.29 3.13 22.73
CA ASN A 11 -11.34 4.53 23.13
C ASN A 11 -9.99 5.01 23.64
N ILE A 12 -9.35 4.27 24.56
CA ILE A 12 -8.02 4.59 25.07
C ILE A 12 -7.00 4.66 23.93
N ARG A 13 -7.00 3.68 23.03
CA ARG A 13 -6.06 3.64 21.91
C ARG A 13 -6.30 4.77 20.90
N ARG A 14 -7.55 5.14 20.67
CA ARG A 14 -7.93 6.25 19.78
C ARG A 14 -7.53 7.61 20.36
N THR A 15 -7.67 7.81 21.65
CA THR A 15 -7.17 9.00 22.34
C THR A 15 -5.66 9.13 22.19
N ALA A 16 -4.93 8.01 22.14
CA ALA A 16 -3.49 7.98 21.85
C ALA A 16 -3.16 8.12 20.34
N GLY A 17 -4.14 8.44 19.46
CA GLY A 17 -3.93 8.72 18.05
C GLY A 17 -3.97 7.50 17.12
N PHE A 18 -4.39 6.32 17.57
CA PHE A 18 -4.52 5.12 16.72
C PHE A 18 -5.94 5.01 16.14
N GLU A 19 -6.10 4.90 14.83
CA GLU A 19 -7.43 4.75 14.22
C GLU A 19 -8.07 3.36 14.45
N LEU A 20 -7.30 2.29 14.43
CA LEU A 20 -7.67 0.88 14.70
C LEU A 20 -8.92 0.36 13.97
N LYS A 21 -9.29 0.91 12.80
CA LYS A 21 -10.50 0.51 12.05
C LYS A 21 -10.53 -0.99 11.74
N VAL A 22 -9.41 -1.55 11.30
CA VAL A 22 -9.31 -2.98 10.98
C VAL A 22 -9.29 -3.83 12.24
N ASP A 23 -8.56 -3.37 13.26
CA ASP A 23 -8.45 -4.09 14.55
C ASP A 23 -9.81 -4.13 15.26
N GLU A 24 -10.60 -3.06 15.20
CA GLU A 24 -11.98 -3.04 15.71
C GLU A 24 -12.83 -4.14 15.06
N GLY A 25 -12.85 -4.21 13.72
CA GLY A 25 -13.61 -5.24 13.01
C GLY A 25 -13.21 -6.66 13.41
N LEU A 26 -11.92 -6.89 13.61
CA LEU A 26 -11.40 -8.19 14.06
C LEU A 26 -11.75 -8.48 15.52
N LEU A 27 -11.63 -7.50 16.42
CA LEU A 27 -12.01 -7.66 17.85
C LEU A 27 -13.49 -7.97 18.00
N ARG A 28 -14.37 -7.23 17.30
CA ARG A 28 -15.81 -7.51 17.32
C ARG A 28 -16.16 -8.87 16.71
N ASN A 29 -15.43 -9.31 15.68
CA ASN A 29 -15.59 -10.64 15.12
C ASN A 29 -15.19 -11.72 16.14
N TYR A 30 -14.08 -11.53 16.86
CA TYR A 30 -13.67 -12.41 17.95
C TYR A 30 -14.70 -12.43 19.08
N ALA A 31 -15.23 -11.27 19.51
CA ALA A 31 -16.23 -11.21 20.56
C ALA A 31 -17.49 -12.00 20.21
N ARG A 32 -17.95 -11.95 18.96
CA ARG A 32 -19.08 -12.77 18.50
C ARG A 32 -18.74 -14.27 18.52
N PHE A 33 -17.52 -14.64 18.14
CA PHE A 33 -17.07 -16.03 18.16
C PHE A 33 -16.96 -16.58 19.58
N ALA A 34 -16.51 -15.79 20.55
CA ALA A 34 -16.46 -16.16 21.97
C ALA A 34 -17.86 -16.22 22.58
N ALA A 35 -18.74 -15.27 22.26
CA ALA A 35 -20.12 -15.26 22.74
C ALA A 35 -20.90 -16.51 22.28
N ALA A 36 -20.67 -17.03 21.07
CA ALA A 36 -21.25 -18.27 20.60
C ALA A 36 -20.82 -19.50 21.42
N ARG A 37 -19.77 -19.36 22.24
CA ARG A 37 -19.29 -20.37 23.20
C ARG A 37 -19.65 -20.04 24.65
N SER A 38 -20.51 -19.04 24.85
CA SER A 38 -20.88 -18.51 26.18
C SER A 38 -19.69 -17.99 26.99
N GLU A 39 -18.63 -17.56 26.31
CA GLU A 39 -17.44 -17.02 26.95
C GLU A 39 -17.53 -15.49 27.08
N THR A 40 -17.21 -15.01 28.26
CA THR A 40 -17.22 -13.58 28.60
C THR A 40 -15.81 -12.96 28.67
N HIS A 41 -14.79 -13.82 28.69
CA HIS A 41 -13.38 -13.45 28.78
C HIS A 41 -12.59 -14.03 27.59
N VAL A 42 -11.42 -13.49 27.35
CA VAL A 42 -10.50 -14.07 26.36
C VAL A 42 -10.01 -15.42 26.89
N ARG A 43 -10.22 -16.46 26.11
CA ARG A 43 -9.72 -17.83 26.38
C ARG A 43 -8.66 -18.17 25.32
N ARG A 44 -7.54 -18.77 25.78
CA ARG A 44 -6.41 -19.13 24.91
C ARG A 44 -6.84 -20.04 23.76
N GLN A 45 -7.55 -21.09 24.08
CA GLN A 45 -7.98 -22.06 23.06
C GLN A 45 -8.93 -21.42 22.05
N THR A 46 -9.90 -20.67 22.50
CA THR A 46 -10.85 -19.95 21.64
C THR A 46 -10.16 -18.92 20.76
N ALA A 47 -9.13 -18.24 21.27
CA ALA A 47 -8.32 -17.33 20.48
C ALA A 47 -7.59 -18.04 19.34
N MET A 48 -7.02 -19.20 19.61
CA MET A 48 -6.34 -20.03 18.59
C MET A 48 -7.31 -20.56 17.54
N ASP A 49 -8.45 -21.10 17.98
CA ASP A 49 -9.51 -21.66 17.08
C ASP A 49 -10.05 -20.57 16.16
N TRP A 50 -10.32 -19.38 16.70
CA TRP A 50 -10.77 -18.22 15.91
C TRP A 50 -9.70 -17.76 14.91
N ALA A 51 -8.47 -17.67 15.34
CA ALA A 51 -7.39 -17.24 14.46
C ALA A 51 -7.15 -18.26 13.33
N ALA A 52 -7.27 -19.57 13.64
CA ALA A 52 -7.12 -20.66 12.67
C ALA A 52 -8.09 -20.60 11.50
N GLN A 53 -9.25 -19.94 11.66
CA GLN A 53 -10.23 -19.73 10.57
C GLN A 53 -9.74 -18.76 9.49
N ALA A 54 -8.65 -18.04 9.72
CA ALA A 54 -8.11 -17.16 8.69
C ALA A 54 -7.46 -17.98 7.56
N PRO A 55 -7.59 -17.51 6.29
CA PRO A 55 -7.22 -18.31 5.11
C PRO A 55 -5.70 -18.51 4.96
N SER A 56 -4.87 -17.67 5.56
CA SER A 56 -3.41 -17.80 5.44
C SER A 56 -2.71 -17.76 6.80
N PRO A 57 -1.52 -18.39 6.93
CA PRO A 57 -0.72 -18.34 8.15
C PRO A 57 -0.44 -16.91 8.62
N ASP A 58 -0.15 -15.98 7.70
CA ASP A 58 0.07 -14.57 7.99
C ASP A 58 -1.15 -13.92 8.64
N GLN A 59 -2.33 -14.20 8.12
CA GLN A 59 -3.57 -13.65 8.66
C GLN A 59 -3.90 -14.27 10.02
N ARG A 60 -3.60 -15.57 10.21
CA ARG A 60 -3.76 -16.26 11.49
C ARG A 60 -2.89 -15.62 12.58
N GLU A 61 -1.60 -15.45 12.30
CA GLU A 61 -0.66 -14.82 13.25
C GLU A 61 -1.00 -13.34 13.48
N ARG A 62 -1.45 -12.62 12.44
CA ARG A 62 -1.93 -11.24 12.59
C ARG A 62 -3.14 -11.14 13.52
N ARG A 63 -4.12 -12.06 13.38
CA ARG A 63 -5.30 -12.14 14.27
C ARG A 63 -4.88 -12.38 15.71
N LEU A 64 -3.99 -13.36 15.96
CA LEU A 64 -3.48 -13.63 17.30
C LEU A 64 -2.69 -12.44 17.87
N GLY A 65 -1.81 -11.84 17.09
CA GLY A 65 -1.01 -10.70 17.52
C GLY A 65 -1.85 -9.48 17.91
N MET A 66 -2.94 -9.25 17.18
CA MET A 66 -3.91 -8.20 17.52
C MET A 66 -4.66 -8.56 18.82
N LEU A 67 -5.20 -9.77 18.91
CA LEU A 67 -5.95 -10.24 20.07
C LEU A 67 -5.08 -10.31 21.34
N ARG A 68 -3.80 -10.65 21.20
CA ARG A 68 -2.85 -10.64 22.32
C ARG A 68 -2.72 -9.25 22.93
N ARG A 69 -2.50 -8.21 22.11
CA ARG A 69 -2.41 -6.82 22.60
C ARG A 69 -3.67 -6.38 23.33
N PHE A 70 -4.82 -6.80 22.85
CA PHE A 70 -6.10 -6.57 23.53
C PHE A 70 -6.19 -7.37 24.83
N ALA A 71 -5.86 -8.65 24.82
CA ALA A 71 -5.91 -9.52 26.00
C ALA A 71 -4.95 -9.05 27.11
N GLU A 72 -3.76 -8.57 26.76
CA GLU A 72 -2.81 -7.97 27.72
C GLU A 72 -3.42 -6.75 28.40
N HIS A 73 -4.10 -5.87 27.65
CA HIS A 73 -4.80 -4.73 28.21
C HIS A 73 -5.99 -5.17 29.10
N ALA A 74 -6.88 -6.01 28.58
CA ALA A 74 -8.05 -6.47 29.31
C ALA A 74 -7.68 -7.22 30.60
N ARG A 75 -6.57 -7.96 30.58
CA ARG A 75 -6.07 -8.71 31.72
C ARG A 75 -5.51 -7.82 32.84
N ALA A 76 -5.07 -6.61 32.53
CA ALA A 76 -4.60 -5.65 33.54
C ALA A 76 -5.75 -5.19 34.45
N GLU A 77 -6.98 -5.17 33.93
CA GLU A 77 -8.19 -4.81 34.67
C GLU A 77 -8.90 -6.05 35.25
N GLU A 78 -8.97 -7.15 34.50
CA GLU A 78 -9.64 -8.39 34.89
C GLU A 78 -8.76 -9.60 34.61
N PRO A 79 -8.09 -10.17 35.63
CA PRO A 79 -7.17 -11.32 35.50
C PRO A 79 -7.78 -12.59 34.94
N ALA A 80 -9.10 -12.69 34.85
CA ALA A 80 -9.82 -13.84 34.25
C ALA A 80 -9.59 -13.97 32.74
N HIS A 81 -9.12 -12.92 32.06
CA HIS A 81 -8.66 -13.02 30.67
C HIS A 81 -7.35 -13.80 30.57
N GLU A 82 -7.27 -14.79 29.70
CA GLU A 82 -6.08 -15.61 29.52
C GLU A 82 -5.04 -14.96 28.59
N HIS A 83 -3.78 -15.34 28.77
CA HIS A 83 -2.71 -14.97 27.84
C HIS A 83 -2.90 -15.63 26.48
N VAL A 84 -2.80 -14.83 25.42
CA VAL A 84 -2.78 -15.31 24.04
C VAL A 84 -1.34 -15.57 23.62
N PRO A 85 -0.99 -16.81 23.19
CA PRO A 85 0.38 -17.20 22.89
C PRO A 85 0.93 -16.51 21.65
N GLN A 86 2.27 -16.54 21.52
CA GLN A 86 3.01 -16.04 20.37
C GLN A 86 3.47 -17.20 19.50
N HIS A 87 3.67 -16.91 18.20
CA HIS A 87 4.30 -17.86 17.26
C HIS A 87 3.60 -19.22 17.18
N VAL A 88 2.27 -19.26 17.29
CA VAL A 88 1.48 -20.49 17.20
C VAL A 88 1.42 -21.02 15.78
N PHE A 89 1.29 -20.12 14.81
CA PHE A 89 1.21 -20.51 13.41
C PHE A 89 2.57 -20.37 12.75
N ALA A 90 3.03 -21.44 12.11
CA ALA A 90 4.28 -21.42 11.35
C ALA A 90 4.19 -20.31 10.27
N HIS A 91 4.98 -19.29 10.47
CA HIS A 91 4.96 -18.10 9.63
C HIS A 91 6.35 -17.91 9.04
N GLN A 92 6.53 -18.28 7.79
CA GLN A 92 7.67 -17.85 6.99
C GLN A 92 7.29 -16.57 6.26
N ARG A 93 7.78 -15.42 6.73
CA ARG A 93 7.71 -14.17 5.97
C ARG A 93 8.51 -14.29 4.68
N ARG A 94 8.02 -15.02 3.71
CA ARG A 94 8.54 -14.88 2.35
C ARG A 94 8.05 -13.54 1.81
N ARG A 95 8.93 -12.56 1.73
CA ARG A 95 8.67 -11.37 0.93
C ARG A 95 8.56 -11.83 -0.52
N VAL A 96 7.34 -11.88 -1.02
CA VAL A 96 7.09 -12.17 -2.44
C VAL A 96 7.56 -11.00 -3.25
N LEU A 97 8.43 -11.25 -4.23
CA LEU A 97 8.92 -10.22 -5.15
C LEU A 97 7.74 -9.56 -5.89
N PRO A 98 7.81 -8.24 -6.16
CA PRO A 98 6.79 -7.57 -6.95
C PRO A 98 6.82 -8.11 -8.37
N THR A 99 5.66 -8.16 -8.99
CA THR A 99 5.57 -8.40 -10.43
C THR A 99 5.72 -7.06 -11.14
N LEU A 100 6.92 -6.81 -11.66
CA LEU A 100 7.20 -5.57 -12.39
C LEU A 100 6.66 -5.68 -13.81
N LEU A 101 5.90 -4.67 -14.21
CA LEU A 101 5.47 -4.53 -15.60
C LEU A 101 6.60 -3.93 -16.43
N SER A 102 6.77 -4.39 -17.68
CA SER A 102 7.66 -3.71 -18.61
C SER A 102 7.05 -2.37 -19.07
N PRO A 103 7.83 -1.45 -19.67
CA PRO A 103 7.29 -0.21 -20.23
C PRO A 103 6.17 -0.47 -21.25
N GLU A 104 6.29 -1.50 -22.09
CA GLU A 104 5.29 -1.90 -23.09
C GLU A 104 4.01 -2.42 -22.43
N GLN A 105 4.16 -3.23 -21.37
CA GLN A 105 3.04 -3.74 -20.59
C GLN A 105 2.29 -2.62 -19.84
N LEU A 106 3.01 -1.62 -19.34
CA LEU A 106 2.41 -0.42 -18.75
C LEU A 106 1.64 0.38 -19.79
N GLN A 107 2.20 0.57 -20.99
CA GLN A 107 1.50 1.25 -22.07
C GLN A 107 0.23 0.48 -22.46
N GLN A 108 0.31 -0.84 -22.61
CA GLN A 108 -0.87 -1.68 -22.87
C GLN A 108 -1.95 -1.54 -21.77
N LEU A 109 -1.55 -1.48 -20.51
CA LEU A 109 -2.47 -1.24 -19.39
C LEU A 109 -3.17 0.12 -19.52
N LEU A 110 -2.42 1.18 -19.81
CA LEU A 110 -2.95 2.52 -19.99
C LEU A 110 -3.88 2.58 -21.20
N ASP A 111 -3.51 2.01 -22.35
CA ASP A 111 -4.32 1.97 -23.57
C ASP A 111 -5.61 1.16 -23.36
N ALA A 112 -5.55 0.09 -22.56
CA ALA A 112 -6.73 -0.70 -22.24
C ALA A 112 -7.80 0.10 -21.49
N THR A 113 -7.44 1.17 -20.77
CA THR A 113 -8.41 2.02 -20.08
C THR A 113 -9.40 2.65 -21.03
N ALA A 114 -9.01 2.94 -22.30
CA ALA A 114 -9.90 3.50 -23.32
C ALA A 114 -11.09 2.58 -23.67
N ARG A 115 -11.00 1.28 -23.34
CA ARG A 115 -12.06 0.29 -23.57
C ARG A 115 -13.07 0.22 -22.44
N LEU A 116 -12.85 0.92 -21.32
CA LEU A 116 -13.75 0.92 -20.17
C LEU A 116 -15.11 1.51 -20.55
N ARG A 117 -16.16 0.89 -20.04
CA ARG A 117 -17.55 1.34 -20.25
C ARG A 117 -18.07 2.13 -19.03
N PRO A 118 -19.04 3.02 -19.18
CA PRO A 118 -19.73 3.41 -20.42
C PRO A 118 -18.83 4.22 -21.37
N LYS A 119 -18.98 4.02 -22.70
CA LYS A 119 -18.28 4.83 -23.70
C LYS A 119 -18.75 6.30 -23.59
N GLY A 120 -17.83 7.25 -23.80
CA GLY A 120 -18.11 8.68 -23.70
C GLY A 120 -18.23 9.20 -22.25
N SER A 121 -18.11 8.35 -21.23
CA SER A 121 -18.05 8.79 -19.84
C SER A 121 -16.62 9.20 -19.44
N LEU A 122 -16.49 9.86 -18.29
CA LEU A 122 -15.20 10.21 -17.71
C LEU A 122 -14.36 8.98 -17.31
N ARG A 123 -14.98 7.80 -17.15
CA ARG A 123 -14.35 6.61 -16.59
C ARG A 123 -13.03 6.20 -17.27
N PRO A 124 -12.94 6.08 -18.62
CA PRO A 124 -11.69 5.76 -19.30
C PRO A 124 -10.56 6.73 -18.92
N LEU A 125 -10.84 8.01 -18.95
CA LEU A 125 -9.85 9.05 -18.64
C LEU A 125 -9.48 9.07 -17.15
N THR A 126 -10.45 8.83 -16.26
CA THR A 126 -10.20 8.72 -14.81
C THR A 126 -9.18 7.62 -14.52
N TYR A 127 -9.36 6.42 -15.07
CA TYR A 127 -8.46 5.30 -14.82
C TYR A 127 -7.11 5.47 -15.53
N TYR A 128 -7.10 6.04 -16.75
CA TYR A 128 -5.87 6.41 -17.43
C TYR A 128 -5.02 7.36 -16.58
N SER A 129 -5.63 8.45 -16.12
CA SER A 129 -4.95 9.48 -15.32
C SER A 129 -4.54 8.95 -13.94
N LEU A 130 -5.37 8.15 -13.29
CA LEU A 130 -5.04 7.55 -11.99
C LEU A 130 -3.85 6.61 -12.10
N PHE A 131 -3.85 5.66 -13.04
CA PHE A 131 -2.75 4.71 -13.18
C PHE A 131 -1.49 5.41 -13.71
N GLY A 132 -1.60 6.33 -14.64
CA GLY A 132 -0.49 7.17 -15.10
C GLY A 132 0.15 7.95 -13.95
N LEU A 133 -0.67 8.56 -13.08
CA LEU A 133 -0.17 9.27 -11.90
C LEU A 133 0.56 8.33 -10.94
N LEU A 134 0.02 7.14 -10.67
CA LEU A 134 0.68 6.16 -9.79
C LEU A 134 2.04 5.72 -10.34
N VAL A 135 2.14 5.52 -11.64
CA VAL A 135 3.39 5.15 -12.33
C VAL A 135 4.41 6.30 -12.31
N ALA A 136 3.94 7.53 -12.53
CA ALA A 136 4.81 8.70 -12.63
C ALA A 136 5.27 9.26 -11.27
N THR A 137 4.54 8.97 -10.18
CA THR A 137 4.82 9.57 -8.86
C THR A 137 5.09 8.55 -7.77
N GLY A 138 4.80 7.28 -7.99
CA GLY A 138 4.91 6.26 -6.95
C GLY A 138 4.00 6.49 -5.74
N LEU A 139 2.93 7.28 -5.83
CA LEU A 139 1.95 7.46 -4.76
C LEU A 139 1.36 6.12 -4.32
N ARG A 140 1.00 6.00 -3.05
CA ARG A 140 0.14 4.89 -2.62
C ARG A 140 -1.24 5.08 -3.20
N ILE A 141 -1.90 4.00 -3.60
CA ILE A 141 -3.28 4.09 -4.13
C ILE A 141 -4.22 4.82 -3.15
N SER A 142 -4.09 4.60 -1.85
CA SER A 142 -4.89 5.31 -0.86
C SER A 142 -4.59 6.81 -0.84
N GLU A 143 -3.35 7.22 -1.05
CA GLU A 143 -2.97 8.64 -1.14
C GLU A 143 -3.61 9.28 -2.38
N ALA A 144 -3.51 8.63 -3.54
CA ALA A 144 -4.13 9.11 -4.77
C ALA A 144 -5.66 9.21 -4.67
N LEU A 145 -6.32 8.23 -4.02
CA LEU A 145 -7.77 8.24 -3.83
C LEU A 145 -8.27 9.30 -2.85
N HIS A 146 -7.42 9.78 -1.94
CA HIS A 146 -7.77 10.84 -0.99
C HIS A 146 -7.33 12.25 -1.45
N LEU A 147 -6.68 12.37 -2.63
CA LEU A 147 -6.36 13.67 -3.20
C LEU A 147 -7.63 14.47 -3.46
N ARG A 148 -7.62 15.72 -3.03
CA ARG A 148 -8.69 16.71 -3.28
C ARG A 148 -8.23 17.73 -4.31
N LEU A 149 -9.16 18.46 -4.88
CA LEU A 149 -8.83 19.49 -5.87
C LEU A 149 -7.87 20.54 -5.32
N ASP A 150 -8.03 20.92 -4.04
CA ASP A 150 -7.15 21.87 -3.34
C ASP A 150 -5.75 21.31 -3.02
N ASP A 151 -5.54 20.00 -3.21
CA ASP A 151 -4.23 19.39 -3.06
C ASP A 151 -3.39 19.45 -4.34
N VAL A 152 -3.99 19.85 -5.46
CA VAL A 152 -3.28 20.07 -6.73
C VAL A 152 -2.84 21.52 -6.78
N THR A 153 -1.53 21.75 -6.57
CA THR A 153 -0.93 23.08 -6.48
C THR A 153 0.04 23.30 -7.64
N ALA A 154 0.49 24.54 -7.82
CA ALA A 154 1.51 24.86 -8.82
C ALA A 154 2.86 24.16 -8.56
N ASP A 155 3.17 23.80 -7.31
CA ASP A 155 4.42 23.14 -6.93
C ASP A 155 4.30 21.60 -6.97
N GLY A 156 3.11 21.06 -7.25
CA GLY A 156 2.81 19.62 -7.29
C GLY A 156 1.64 19.21 -6.39
N LEU A 157 1.63 17.95 -5.95
CA LEU A 157 0.55 17.38 -5.16
C LEU A 157 0.87 17.44 -3.66
N LEU A 158 -0.04 18.02 -2.89
CA LEU A 158 0.03 18.02 -1.43
C LEU A 158 -0.62 16.74 -0.87
N VAL A 159 0.19 15.75 -0.53
CA VAL A 159 -0.29 14.50 0.06
C VAL A 159 -0.43 14.68 1.56
N ARG A 160 -1.67 14.81 2.02
CA ARG A 160 -2.01 15.08 3.42
C ARG A 160 -2.15 13.80 4.25
N LYS A 161 -1.86 13.91 5.55
CA LYS A 161 -2.16 12.89 6.57
C LYS A 161 -1.79 11.46 6.17
N THR A 162 -0.58 11.30 5.67
CA THR A 162 -0.04 9.94 5.41
C THR A 162 0.11 9.16 6.72
N LYS A 163 0.56 7.91 6.64
CA LYS A 163 0.92 7.13 7.82
C LYS A 163 1.81 7.96 8.76
N PHE A 164 1.40 8.15 10.02
CA PHE A 164 1.99 9.02 11.04
C PHE A 164 1.65 10.53 10.92
N HIS A 165 0.51 10.88 10.30
CA HIS A 165 -0.01 12.26 10.19
C HIS A 165 0.96 13.26 9.52
N LYS A 166 1.94 12.78 8.76
CA LYS A 166 2.87 13.62 8.01
C LYS A 166 2.26 13.99 6.65
N SER A 167 2.41 15.24 6.25
CA SER A 167 2.10 15.69 4.89
C SER A 167 3.41 15.86 4.11
N ARG A 168 3.35 15.69 2.79
CA ARG A 168 4.49 15.93 1.91
C ARG A 168 4.02 16.49 0.58
N LEU A 169 4.85 17.34 -0.01
CA LEU A 169 4.69 17.77 -1.39
C LEU A 169 5.33 16.72 -2.32
N VAL A 170 4.63 16.39 -3.39
CA VAL A 170 5.10 15.49 -4.45
C VAL A 170 5.15 16.32 -5.74
N PRO A 171 6.32 16.80 -6.15
CA PRO A 171 6.46 17.57 -7.39
C PRO A 171 6.11 16.69 -8.60
N LEU A 172 5.49 17.28 -9.60
CA LEU A 172 5.13 16.62 -10.84
C LEU A 172 6.10 17.04 -11.95
N HIS A 173 6.43 16.07 -12.81
CA HIS A 173 7.06 16.40 -14.08
C HIS A 173 6.03 17.09 -14.99
N GLU A 174 6.47 18.01 -15.84
CA GLU A 174 5.60 18.81 -16.72
C GLU A 174 4.60 17.98 -17.53
N THR A 175 5.02 16.83 -18.05
CA THR A 175 4.13 15.93 -18.81
C THR A 175 3.04 15.31 -17.96
N THR A 176 3.34 15.00 -16.70
CA THR A 176 2.38 14.43 -15.73
C THR A 176 1.39 15.50 -15.29
N ASP A 177 1.88 16.71 -15.03
CA ASP A 177 1.07 17.86 -14.68
C ASP A 177 0.08 18.19 -15.81
N ALA A 178 0.56 18.32 -17.05
CA ALA A 178 -0.27 18.55 -18.23
C ALA A 178 -1.32 17.44 -18.45
N ALA A 179 -0.99 16.17 -18.19
CA ALA A 179 -1.93 15.06 -18.28
C ALA A 179 -3.01 15.14 -17.19
N LEU A 180 -2.62 15.50 -15.96
CA LEU A 180 -3.55 15.69 -14.86
C LEU A 180 -4.47 16.90 -15.11
N ALA A 181 -3.92 18.02 -15.58
CA ALA A 181 -4.71 19.21 -15.94
C ALA A 181 -5.79 18.89 -16.99
N ARG A 182 -5.45 18.14 -18.05
CA ARG A 182 -6.43 17.70 -19.06
C ARG A 182 -7.55 16.84 -18.47
N TYR A 183 -7.20 15.96 -17.52
CA TYR A 183 -8.20 15.18 -16.80
C TYR A 183 -9.13 16.10 -15.98
N LEU A 184 -8.56 17.04 -15.23
CA LEU A 184 -9.31 17.96 -14.37
C LEU A 184 -10.26 18.86 -15.15
N GLU A 185 -9.87 19.30 -16.35
CA GLU A 185 -10.76 20.04 -17.25
C GLU A 185 -12.00 19.22 -17.65
N GLN A 186 -11.80 17.97 -18.02
CA GLN A 186 -12.92 17.08 -18.37
C GLN A 186 -13.78 16.72 -17.16
N ARG A 187 -13.14 16.56 -15.99
CA ARG A 187 -13.84 16.32 -14.74
C ARG A 187 -14.77 17.45 -14.35
N LYS A 188 -14.35 18.72 -14.56
CA LYS A 188 -15.19 19.90 -14.29
C LYS A 188 -16.49 19.86 -15.10
N ALA A 189 -16.43 19.40 -16.35
CA ALA A 189 -17.60 19.31 -17.23
C ALA A 189 -18.65 18.27 -16.78
N VAL A 190 -18.23 17.24 -16.03
CA VAL A 190 -19.16 16.21 -15.53
C VAL A 190 -20.01 16.74 -14.37
N GLY A 191 -19.52 17.76 -13.66
CA GLY A 191 -20.17 18.28 -12.47
C GLY A 191 -20.09 17.30 -11.29
N GLY A 192 -20.64 17.68 -10.15
CA GLY A 192 -20.68 16.87 -8.93
C GLY A 192 -20.11 17.64 -7.74
N GLY A 193 -20.71 17.44 -6.57
CA GLY A 193 -20.30 18.14 -5.33
C GLY A 193 -19.11 17.50 -4.60
N ASP A 194 -18.53 16.42 -5.14
CA ASP A 194 -17.38 15.76 -4.53
C ASP A 194 -16.09 16.48 -4.92
N ASP A 195 -15.23 16.76 -3.95
CA ASP A 195 -13.98 17.49 -4.12
C ASP A 195 -12.75 16.59 -4.35
N HIS A 196 -12.92 15.26 -4.38
CA HIS A 196 -11.81 14.35 -4.72
C HIS A 196 -11.36 14.55 -6.16
N VAL A 197 -10.05 14.43 -6.39
CA VAL A 197 -9.47 14.48 -7.75
C VAL A 197 -10.07 13.40 -8.63
N PHE A 198 -10.09 12.15 -8.17
CA PHE A 198 -10.60 11.01 -8.94
C PHE A 198 -12.00 10.62 -8.51
N ILE A 199 -12.95 10.74 -9.44
CA ILE A 199 -14.36 10.44 -9.21
C ILE A 199 -14.88 9.31 -10.09
N SER A 200 -15.95 8.67 -9.63
CA SER A 200 -16.69 7.66 -10.37
C SER A 200 -17.60 8.30 -11.45
N THR A 201 -18.24 7.48 -12.26
CA THR A 201 -19.25 7.93 -13.24
C THR A 201 -20.50 8.54 -12.59
N THR A 202 -20.71 8.30 -11.31
CA THR A 202 -21.82 8.87 -10.53
C THR A 202 -21.43 10.15 -9.80
N GLY A 203 -20.19 10.66 -10.01
CA GLY A 203 -19.69 11.90 -9.41
C GLY A 203 -19.16 11.77 -7.98
N GLY A 204 -19.24 10.61 -7.35
CA GLY A 204 -18.66 10.37 -6.00
C GLY A 204 -17.23 9.87 -6.06
N ALA A 205 -16.51 9.94 -4.92
CA ALA A 205 -15.13 9.47 -4.79
C ALA A 205 -14.96 8.01 -5.23
N LEU A 206 -13.83 7.69 -5.86
CA LEU A 206 -13.47 6.30 -6.15
C LEU A 206 -13.10 5.56 -4.85
N THR A 207 -13.57 4.31 -4.72
CA THR A 207 -13.15 3.42 -3.64
C THR A 207 -12.02 2.50 -4.09
N TYR A 208 -11.22 2.03 -3.13
CA TYR A 208 -10.17 1.03 -3.42
C TYR A 208 -10.74 -0.22 -4.11
N ALA A 209 -11.90 -0.70 -3.69
CA ALA A 209 -12.54 -1.88 -4.29
C ALA A 209 -12.86 -1.68 -5.77
N MET A 210 -13.40 -0.50 -6.15
CA MET A 210 -13.68 -0.16 -7.55
C MET A 210 -12.40 -0.13 -8.38
N VAL A 211 -11.35 0.50 -7.86
CA VAL A 211 -10.08 0.62 -8.59
C VAL A 211 -9.40 -0.73 -8.71
N ASN A 212 -9.35 -1.50 -7.62
CA ASN A 212 -8.75 -2.83 -7.63
C ASN A 212 -9.46 -3.78 -8.59
N GLY A 213 -10.80 -3.80 -8.58
CA GLY A 213 -11.58 -4.60 -9.52
C GLY A 213 -11.34 -4.21 -10.98
N THR A 214 -11.31 -2.90 -11.28
CA THR A 214 -11.02 -2.40 -12.64
C THR A 214 -9.57 -2.73 -13.06
N PHE A 215 -8.61 -2.59 -12.17
CA PHE A 215 -7.22 -2.95 -12.44
C PHE A 215 -7.07 -4.42 -12.83
N HIS A 216 -7.64 -5.34 -12.04
CA HIS A 216 -7.60 -6.78 -12.36
C HIS A 216 -8.33 -7.11 -13.65
N TYR A 217 -9.47 -6.47 -13.93
CA TYR A 217 -10.16 -6.60 -15.20
C TYR A 217 -9.27 -6.20 -16.38
N LEU A 218 -8.56 -5.07 -16.29
CA LEU A 218 -7.67 -4.59 -17.33
C LEU A 218 -6.45 -5.52 -17.51
N ILE A 219 -5.80 -5.94 -16.43
CA ILE A 219 -4.68 -6.89 -16.46
C ILE A 219 -5.10 -8.19 -17.16
N ALA A 220 -6.27 -8.72 -16.85
CA ALA A 220 -6.81 -9.91 -17.53
C ALA A 220 -7.10 -9.65 -19.01
N SER A 221 -7.62 -8.47 -19.37
CA SER A 221 -8.00 -8.13 -20.74
C SER A 221 -6.80 -7.98 -21.72
N ILE A 222 -5.61 -7.71 -21.18
CA ILE A 222 -4.37 -7.59 -21.97
C ILE A 222 -3.51 -8.85 -21.92
N ASN A 223 -4.08 -9.97 -21.42
CA ASN A 223 -3.41 -11.27 -21.33
C ASN A 223 -2.00 -11.19 -20.71
N LEU A 224 -1.82 -10.33 -19.71
CA LEU A 224 -0.64 -10.34 -18.87
C LEU A 224 -0.64 -11.64 -18.07
N ALA A 225 -0.39 -12.75 -18.75
CA ALA A 225 -0.21 -14.05 -18.15
C ALA A 225 1.01 -13.98 -17.23
N SER A 226 0.79 -14.12 -15.96
CA SER A 226 1.85 -14.48 -15.04
C SER A 226 2.40 -15.82 -15.49
N GLY A 227 3.72 -15.95 -15.58
CA GLY A 227 4.33 -17.27 -15.75
C GLY A 227 3.87 -18.19 -14.61
N PRO A 228 4.04 -19.52 -14.74
CA PRO A 228 3.52 -20.50 -13.78
C PRO A 228 3.90 -20.21 -12.33
N ASP A 229 4.99 -19.50 -12.08
CA ASP A 229 5.49 -19.16 -10.75
C ASP A 229 5.32 -17.66 -10.38
N GLN A 230 4.70 -16.86 -11.24
CA GLN A 230 4.53 -15.42 -11.01
C GLN A 230 3.10 -15.10 -10.60
N ARG A 231 2.94 -14.38 -9.49
CA ARG A 231 1.64 -13.82 -9.13
C ARG A 231 1.22 -12.72 -10.12
N PRO A 232 -0.10 -12.53 -10.33
CA PRO A 232 -0.58 -11.42 -11.14
C PRO A 232 -0.15 -10.06 -10.55
N PRO A 233 0.10 -9.05 -11.39
CA PRO A 233 0.41 -7.71 -10.95
C PRO A 233 -0.68 -7.14 -10.04
N ARG A 234 -0.28 -6.32 -9.07
CA ARG A 234 -1.17 -5.58 -8.18
C ARG A 234 -0.97 -4.09 -8.38
N ILE A 235 -1.95 -3.28 -8.03
CA ILE A 235 -1.84 -1.81 -8.12
C ILE A 235 -0.58 -1.29 -7.41
N HIS A 236 -0.20 -1.90 -6.28
CA HIS A 236 1.00 -1.50 -5.54
C HIS A 236 2.30 -1.75 -6.31
N ASP A 237 2.29 -2.65 -7.29
CA ASP A 237 3.46 -2.92 -8.12
C ASP A 237 3.77 -1.75 -9.08
N LEU A 238 2.81 -0.86 -9.37
CA LEU A 238 3.05 0.40 -10.09
C LEU A 238 3.99 1.33 -9.28
N ARG A 239 3.82 1.38 -7.97
CA ARG A 239 4.72 2.11 -7.07
C ARG A 239 6.10 1.45 -6.99
N HIS A 240 6.17 0.12 -7.01
CA HIS A 240 7.44 -0.60 -7.08
C HIS A 240 8.17 -0.30 -8.38
N TYR A 241 7.45 -0.24 -9.50
CA TYR A 241 8.00 0.18 -10.78
C TYR A 241 8.62 1.58 -10.72
N PHE A 242 7.88 2.59 -10.20
CA PHE A 242 8.41 3.93 -10.01
C PHE A 242 9.70 3.94 -9.18
N ALA A 243 9.68 3.27 -8.03
CA ALA A 243 10.82 3.24 -7.13
C ALA A 243 12.06 2.61 -7.77
N LEU A 244 11.86 1.53 -8.54
CA LEU A 244 12.93 0.87 -9.28
C LEU A 244 13.49 1.77 -10.37
N LYS A 245 12.63 2.39 -11.19
CA LYS A 245 13.06 3.33 -12.24
C LYS A 245 13.81 4.54 -11.68
N ALA A 246 13.35 5.08 -10.55
CA ALA A 246 14.06 6.14 -9.86
C ALA A 246 15.45 5.70 -9.39
N LEU A 247 15.63 4.46 -8.94
CA LEU A 247 16.94 3.93 -8.57
C LEU A 247 17.82 3.65 -9.78
N GLU A 248 17.27 3.11 -10.86
CA GLU A 248 17.99 2.87 -12.12
C GLU A 248 18.50 4.16 -12.77
N SER A 249 17.81 5.28 -12.57
CA SER A 249 18.25 6.59 -13.08
C SER A 249 19.41 7.22 -12.28
N CYS A 250 19.79 6.62 -11.15
CA CYS A 250 20.87 7.11 -10.33
C CYS A 250 22.22 6.76 -10.96
N ASN A 251 22.87 7.74 -11.54
CA ASN A 251 24.23 7.62 -12.08
C ASN A 251 25.23 8.15 -11.06
N GLY A 252 26.15 7.34 -10.56
CA GLY A 252 27.19 7.80 -9.66
C GLY A 252 27.70 6.71 -8.71
N GLY A 253 28.80 7.05 -8.01
CA GLY A 253 29.41 6.14 -7.03
C GLY A 253 28.55 5.92 -5.78
N ARG A 254 29.07 5.14 -4.85
CA ARG A 254 28.40 4.66 -3.63
C ARG A 254 27.68 5.77 -2.84
N ASP A 255 28.30 6.94 -2.69
CA ASP A 255 27.72 8.05 -1.94
C ASP A 255 26.55 8.72 -2.67
N ALA A 256 26.58 8.76 -4.00
CA ALA A 256 25.47 9.27 -4.80
C ALA A 256 24.26 8.34 -4.68
N VAL A 257 24.46 7.03 -4.75
CA VAL A 257 23.42 6.01 -4.55
C VAL A 257 22.84 6.13 -3.14
N ALA A 258 23.66 6.28 -2.11
CA ALA A 258 23.18 6.42 -0.72
C ALA A 258 22.31 7.69 -0.54
N ARG A 259 22.75 8.84 -1.07
CA ARG A 259 21.96 10.08 -1.03
C ARG A 259 20.65 9.94 -1.81
N HIS A 260 20.68 9.32 -3.00
CA HIS A 260 19.49 9.09 -3.80
C HIS A 260 18.47 8.18 -3.11
N MET A 261 18.94 7.12 -2.44
CA MET A 261 18.10 6.24 -1.64
C MET A 261 17.41 6.97 -0.49
N MET A 262 18.12 7.88 0.20
CA MET A 262 17.52 8.69 1.27
C MET A 262 16.47 9.65 0.71
N ALA A 263 16.76 10.33 -0.39
CA ALA A 263 15.83 11.21 -1.07
C ALA A 263 14.58 10.45 -1.54
N LEU A 264 14.74 9.29 -2.18
CA LEU A 264 13.65 8.44 -2.63
C LEU A 264 12.81 7.92 -1.46
N SER A 265 13.44 7.54 -0.34
CA SER A 265 12.74 7.11 0.87
C SER A 265 11.84 8.23 1.42
N THR A 266 12.34 9.45 1.45
CA THR A 266 11.60 10.65 1.87
C THR A 266 10.47 10.97 0.91
N TYR A 267 10.76 10.99 -0.39
CA TYR A 267 9.78 11.24 -1.45
C TYR A 267 8.62 10.25 -1.40
N LEU A 268 8.92 8.96 -1.27
CA LEU A 268 7.93 7.90 -1.15
C LEU A 268 7.18 7.93 0.20
N GLY A 269 7.68 8.65 1.20
CA GLY A 269 7.10 8.68 2.55
C GLY A 269 7.21 7.32 3.24
N HIS A 270 8.39 6.68 3.16
CA HIS A 270 8.70 5.47 3.93
C HIS A 270 9.02 5.84 5.38
N ALA A 271 8.48 5.07 6.32
CA ALA A 271 8.77 5.28 7.73
C ALA A 271 10.20 4.83 8.11
N ARG A 272 10.77 3.92 7.34
CA ARG A 272 12.10 3.36 7.53
C ARG A 272 12.81 3.28 6.18
N VAL A 273 14.04 3.71 6.11
CA VAL A 273 14.89 3.61 4.91
C VAL A 273 15.03 2.15 4.45
N ALA A 274 15.02 1.20 5.38
CA ALA A 274 15.03 -0.22 5.09
C ALA A 274 13.89 -0.70 4.16
N ASP A 275 12.75 0.02 4.14
CA ASP A 275 11.66 -0.28 3.21
C ASP A 275 12.02 0.09 1.76
N THR A 276 13.02 0.97 1.56
CA THR A 276 13.56 1.34 0.25
C THR A 276 14.72 0.43 -0.15
N TYR A 277 15.56 -0.02 0.79
CA TYR A 277 16.66 -0.94 0.51
C TYR A 277 16.22 -2.26 -0.13
N TRP A 278 14.98 -2.67 0.12
CA TRP A 278 14.44 -3.87 -0.50
C TRP A 278 14.42 -3.80 -2.05
N TYR A 279 14.29 -2.60 -2.62
CA TYR A 279 14.33 -2.43 -4.09
C TYR A 279 15.71 -2.75 -4.69
N LEU A 280 16.79 -2.56 -3.95
CA LEU A 280 18.14 -2.94 -4.41
C LEU A 280 18.25 -4.43 -4.69
N GLN A 281 17.58 -5.27 -3.89
CA GLN A 281 17.60 -6.73 -4.08
C GLN A 281 16.91 -7.17 -5.38
N THR A 282 16.07 -6.30 -5.95
CA THR A 282 15.34 -6.56 -7.20
C THR A 282 16.00 -5.95 -8.43
N THR A 283 17.18 -5.34 -8.27
CA THR A 283 17.91 -4.64 -9.34
C THR A 283 19.29 -5.25 -9.52
N PRO A 284 19.42 -6.34 -10.29
CA PRO A 284 20.71 -7.04 -10.47
C PRO A 284 21.84 -6.12 -10.95
N HIS A 285 21.54 -5.19 -11.82
CA HIS A 285 22.53 -4.26 -12.38
C HIS A 285 23.10 -3.28 -11.35
N LEU A 286 22.31 -2.84 -10.37
CA LEU A 286 22.83 -2.06 -9.24
C LEU A 286 23.70 -2.92 -8.30
N MET A 287 23.38 -4.20 -8.18
CA MET A 287 24.20 -5.17 -7.44
C MET A 287 25.52 -5.47 -8.16
N HIS A 288 25.53 -5.53 -9.50
CA HIS A 288 26.77 -5.66 -10.28
C HIS A 288 27.68 -4.45 -10.07
N GLY A 289 27.16 -3.23 -10.11
CA GLY A 289 27.97 -2.04 -9.83
C GLY A 289 28.60 -2.03 -8.43
N ILE A 290 27.96 -2.67 -7.44
CA ILE A 290 28.54 -2.86 -6.10
C ILE A 290 29.66 -3.93 -6.15
N ALA A 291 29.47 -5.03 -6.87
CA ALA A 291 30.48 -6.09 -7.05
C ALA A 291 31.71 -5.53 -7.78
N ASP A 292 31.50 -4.81 -8.89
CA ASP A 292 32.59 -4.15 -9.65
C ASP A 292 33.37 -3.15 -8.79
N ALA A 293 32.69 -2.40 -7.94
CA ALA A 293 33.34 -1.46 -7.02
C ALA A 293 34.15 -2.18 -5.92
N CYS A 294 33.74 -3.38 -5.49
CA CYS A 294 34.52 -4.21 -4.56
C CYS A 294 35.78 -4.75 -5.23
N GLU A 295 35.69 -5.25 -6.45
CA GLU A 295 36.85 -5.77 -7.20
C GLU A 295 37.90 -4.68 -7.51
N HIS A 296 37.47 -3.47 -7.83
CA HIS A 296 38.39 -2.35 -8.07
C HIS A 296 39.12 -1.86 -6.82
N ASN A 297 38.51 -2.01 -5.63
CA ASN A 297 39.17 -1.67 -4.38
C ASN A 297 40.22 -2.70 -3.96
N ASP A 298 40.04 -3.99 -4.30
CA ASP A 298 41.02 -5.03 -3.99
C ASP A 298 42.24 -4.98 -4.94
N ASN A 299 42.09 -4.46 -6.15
CA ASN A 299 43.21 -4.30 -7.11
C ASN A 299 44.02 -2.99 -6.90
N GLY A 300 43.60 -2.07 -6.02
CA GLY A 300 44.30 -0.84 -5.68
C GLY A 300 45.29 -0.96 -4.53
N GLY A 301 45.46 -2.13 -3.96
CA GLY A 301 46.32 -2.42 -2.81
C GLY A 301 47.55 -3.26 -3.15
N THR A 302 48.27 -2.91 -4.24
CA THR A 302 49.63 -3.44 -4.43
C THR A 302 50.65 -2.37 -4.04
N LEU A 303 51.38 -2.65 -2.95
CA LEU A 303 52.56 -1.96 -2.45
C LEU A 303 53.60 -1.75 -3.54
#